data_c069c4b9b512e84101db65c3ac4426d4
#
_entry.id   c069c4b9b512e84101db65c3ac4426d4
#
_cell.length_a   1.000
_cell.length_b   1.000
_cell.length_c   1.000
_cell.angle_alpha   90.00
_cell.angle_beta   90.00
_cell.angle_gamma   90.00
#
_symmetry.space_group_name_H-M   'P 1'
#
loop_
_entity.id
_entity.type
_entity.pdbx_description
1 polymer ?
#
loop_
_entity_poly.entity_id
_entity_poly.type
_entity_poly.pdbx_seq_one_letter_code
_entity_poly.pdbx_strand_id
1 'polypeptide(L)'
;WCEFKRIAAHHELTCRPSVACALSTEHKQTITVQAEGEWEVASKPSWCDVSPMSGNKKTEVTLTIKAMAKGSGNDRNGKVVFRLKGKDYTHECSVAQYGYQYGENEWLTLQKATRGHRGGINIVLLGDGYDAEDIASGEYLKTMKQQMDHFFDIEPYRTYRQYFNVFTAFPLSTESGIGTVNTIRHNRFGTTFTG
;
A
#
# COMPACT_ATOMS: atom_id res chain seq x y z
N TRP A 1 -20.54 -44.79 -12.12
CA TRP A 1 -19.52 -43.90 -11.54
C TRP A 1 -19.52 -42.60 -12.36
N CYS A 2 -20.14 -41.53 -11.86
CA CYS A 2 -20.00 -40.18 -12.42
C CYS A 2 -18.73 -39.59 -11.88
N GLU A 3 -17.69 -39.45 -12.70
CA GLU A 3 -16.58 -38.58 -12.41
C GLU A 3 -17.03 -37.11 -12.46
N PHE A 4 -17.14 -36.48 -11.29
CA PHE A 4 -17.24 -35.03 -11.21
C PHE A 4 -15.87 -34.44 -11.59
N LYS A 5 -15.66 -34.14 -12.87
CA LYS A 5 -14.57 -33.25 -13.28
C LYS A 5 -14.82 -31.90 -12.61
N ARG A 6 -13.96 -31.54 -11.64
CA ARG A 6 -13.87 -30.18 -11.13
C ARG A 6 -13.53 -29.28 -12.31
N ILE A 7 -14.51 -28.58 -12.86
CA ILE A 7 -14.26 -27.50 -13.81
C ILE A 7 -13.60 -26.41 -12.96
N ALA A 8 -12.25 -26.28 -13.09
CA ALA A 8 -11.56 -25.10 -12.57
C ALA A 8 -12.20 -23.89 -13.26
N ALA A 9 -12.64 -22.90 -12.48
CA ALA A 9 -13.17 -21.67 -13.02
C ALA A 9 -12.07 -21.05 -13.90
N HIS A 10 -12.21 -21.14 -15.21
CA HIS A 10 -11.32 -20.53 -16.19
C HIS A 10 -11.56 -19.02 -16.11
N HIS A 11 -10.64 -18.31 -15.49
CA HIS A 11 -10.64 -16.86 -15.51
C HIS A 11 -9.97 -16.40 -16.79
N GLU A 12 -10.76 -16.08 -17.82
CA GLU A 12 -10.27 -15.61 -19.12
C GLU A 12 -9.42 -14.33 -19.02
N LEU A 13 -9.65 -13.51 -18.00
CA LEU A 13 -8.92 -12.27 -17.73
C LEU A 13 -8.91 -11.98 -16.22
N THR A 14 -7.76 -11.71 -15.66
CA THR A 14 -7.60 -11.31 -14.25
C THR A 14 -6.50 -10.27 -14.09
N CYS A 15 -6.54 -9.45 -13.02
CA CYS A 15 -5.40 -8.65 -12.57
C CYS A 15 -5.11 -8.91 -11.09
N ARG A 16 -3.83 -8.90 -10.73
CA ARG A 16 -3.37 -9.10 -9.34
C ARG A 16 -2.19 -8.19 -9.01
N PRO A 17 -2.24 -7.47 -7.89
CA PRO A 17 -3.44 -7.25 -7.06
C PRO A 17 -4.55 -6.56 -7.86
N SER A 18 -5.81 -6.75 -7.43
CA SER A 18 -6.99 -6.12 -8.05
C SER A 18 -7.36 -4.78 -7.41
N VAL A 19 -6.54 -4.33 -6.47
CA VAL A 19 -6.68 -3.05 -5.79
C VAL A 19 -5.34 -2.33 -5.81
N ALA A 20 -5.36 -1.03 -6.07
CA ALA A 20 -4.23 -0.13 -5.93
C ALA A 20 -4.65 1.06 -5.08
N CYS A 21 -3.86 1.43 -4.08
CA CYS A 21 -4.15 2.59 -3.25
C CYS A 21 -2.92 3.45 -3.02
N ALA A 22 -3.14 4.76 -2.87
CA ALA A 22 -2.09 5.75 -2.71
C ALA A 22 -2.50 6.85 -1.72
N LEU A 23 -1.49 7.50 -1.15
CA LEU A 23 -1.66 8.77 -0.44
C LEU A 23 -1.63 9.93 -1.44
N SER A 24 -1.53 11.16 -0.96
CA SER A 24 -1.58 12.38 -1.79
C SER A 24 -0.43 12.54 -2.78
N THR A 25 0.71 11.87 -2.58
CA THR A 25 1.87 11.92 -3.49
C THR A 25 1.68 11.00 -4.71
N GLU A 26 2.49 11.20 -5.76
CA GLU A 26 2.55 10.25 -6.86
C GLU A 26 2.96 8.87 -6.35
N HIS A 27 2.24 7.85 -6.79
CA HIS A 27 2.52 6.46 -6.44
C HIS A 27 2.52 5.57 -7.67
N LYS A 28 3.45 4.62 -7.72
CA LYS A 28 3.55 3.62 -8.79
C LYS A 28 3.37 2.23 -8.20
N GLN A 29 2.42 1.50 -8.74
CA GLN A 29 2.16 0.12 -8.36
C GLN A 29 2.18 -0.78 -9.59
N THR A 30 2.92 -1.89 -9.49
CA THR A 30 2.90 -2.93 -10.52
C THR A 30 1.82 -3.95 -10.20
N ILE A 31 1.01 -4.27 -11.20
CA ILE A 31 0.03 -5.35 -11.18
C ILE A 31 0.34 -6.35 -12.29
N THR A 32 -0.06 -7.59 -12.13
CA THR A 32 0.03 -8.61 -13.19
C THR A 32 -1.36 -8.80 -13.81
N VAL A 33 -1.49 -8.50 -15.08
CA VAL A 33 -2.66 -8.87 -15.87
C VAL A 33 -2.39 -10.23 -16.52
N GLN A 34 -3.31 -11.17 -16.33
CA GLN A 34 -3.26 -12.48 -16.95
C GLN A 34 -4.52 -12.70 -17.77
N ALA A 35 -4.36 -13.06 -19.05
CA ALA A 35 -5.43 -13.28 -20.00
C ALA A 35 -5.19 -14.52 -20.85
N GLU A 36 -6.23 -15.10 -21.41
CA GLU A 36 -6.12 -16.19 -22.38
C GLU A 36 -5.81 -15.74 -23.81
N GLY A 37 -5.77 -14.43 -24.07
CA GLY A 37 -5.49 -13.83 -25.35
C GLY A 37 -5.02 -12.39 -25.23
N GLU A 38 -5.15 -11.63 -26.32
CA GLU A 38 -4.86 -10.20 -26.32
C GLU A 38 -5.88 -9.43 -25.48
N TRP A 39 -5.38 -8.50 -24.70
CA TRP A 39 -6.19 -7.62 -23.86
C TRP A 39 -5.81 -6.15 -24.09
N GLU A 40 -6.69 -5.25 -23.70
CA GLU A 40 -6.48 -3.80 -23.72
C GLU A 40 -7.10 -3.13 -22.49
N VAL A 41 -6.64 -1.92 -22.18
CA VAL A 41 -7.29 -1.06 -21.20
C VAL A 41 -8.50 -0.41 -21.85
N ALA A 42 -9.71 -0.78 -21.41
CA ALA A 42 -10.96 -0.26 -21.93
C ALA A 42 -11.29 1.13 -21.33
N SER A 43 -11.00 1.34 -20.04
CA SER A 43 -11.17 2.64 -19.40
C SER A 43 -10.25 2.77 -18.18
N LYS A 44 -9.95 4.01 -17.81
CA LYS A 44 -9.16 4.35 -16.63
C LYS A 44 -9.51 5.76 -16.15
N PRO A 45 -9.28 6.07 -14.86
CA PRO A 45 -9.38 7.45 -14.37
C PRO A 45 -8.34 8.36 -15.06
N SER A 46 -8.67 9.63 -15.26
CA SER A 46 -7.74 10.62 -15.85
C SER A 46 -6.50 10.88 -14.99
N TRP A 47 -6.60 10.59 -13.71
CA TRP A 47 -5.54 10.74 -12.73
C TRP A 47 -4.72 9.47 -12.49
N CYS A 48 -4.98 8.40 -13.24
CA CYS A 48 -4.21 7.16 -13.21
C CYS A 48 -3.70 6.85 -14.61
N ASP A 49 -2.39 6.80 -14.81
CA ASP A 49 -1.80 6.33 -16.05
C ASP A 49 -1.48 4.86 -15.96
N VAL A 50 -1.60 4.16 -17.08
CA VAL A 50 -1.44 2.71 -17.19
C VAL A 50 -0.43 2.41 -18.27
N SER A 51 0.56 1.58 -18.02
CA SER A 51 1.56 1.18 -19.01
C SER A 51 2.01 -0.27 -18.79
N PRO A 52 1.95 -1.13 -19.83
CA PRO A 52 1.38 -0.89 -21.16
C PRO A 52 -0.15 -0.83 -21.16
N MET A 53 -0.75 -0.21 -22.20
CA MET A 53 -2.21 -0.09 -22.39
C MET A 53 -2.83 -1.34 -23.02
N SER A 54 -2.03 -2.31 -23.44
CA SER A 54 -2.47 -3.58 -24.00
C SER A 54 -1.37 -4.63 -23.85
N GLY A 55 -1.73 -5.87 -23.95
CA GLY A 55 -0.77 -6.97 -23.88
C GLY A 55 -1.37 -8.30 -24.32
N ASN A 56 -0.63 -9.37 -24.09
CA ASN A 56 -1.05 -10.72 -24.41
C ASN A 56 -0.62 -11.66 -23.27
N LYS A 57 -1.49 -12.60 -22.92
CA LYS A 57 -1.24 -13.58 -21.83
C LYS A 57 -0.89 -12.88 -20.52
N LYS A 58 0.23 -13.26 -19.89
CA LYS A 58 0.71 -12.68 -18.62
C LYS A 58 1.57 -11.46 -18.93
N THR A 59 1.17 -10.28 -18.42
CA THR A 59 1.87 -9.00 -18.63
C THR A 59 1.93 -8.23 -17.33
N GLU A 60 3.09 -7.69 -16.99
CA GLU A 60 3.23 -6.73 -15.91
C GLU A 60 2.79 -5.35 -16.39
N VAL A 61 1.94 -4.70 -15.61
CA VAL A 61 1.35 -3.39 -15.92
C VAL A 61 1.64 -2.45 -14.75
N THR A 62 2.19 -1.30 -15.04
CA THR A 62 2.43 -0.25 -14.05
C THR A 62 1.26 0.73 -14.06
N LEU A 63 0.64 0.90 -12.90
CA LEU A 63 -0.31 1.96 -12.61
C LEU A 63 0.46 3.13 -12.00
N THR A 64 0.36 4.32 -12.59
CA THR A 64 0.93 5.56 -12.04
C THR A 64 -0.21 6.45 -11.58
N ILE A 65 -0.43 6.51 -10.27
CA ILE A 65 -1.43 7.35 -9.61
C ILE A 65 -0.82 8.74 -9.44
N LYS A 66 -1.35 9.73 -10.14
CA LYS A 66 -0.83 11.11 -10.12
C LYS A 66 -1.05 11.77 -8.77
N ALA A 67 -0.11 12.63 -8.35
CA ALA A 67 -0.23 13.40 -7.12
C ALA A 67 -1.53 14.23 -7.07
N MET A 68 -2.00 14.49 -5.87
CA MET A 68 -3.10 15.39 -5.56
C MET A 68 -2.71 16.35 -4.44
N ALA A 69 -3.54 17.37 -4.17
CA ALA A 69 -3.28 18.32 -3.11
C ALA A 69 -3.26 17.63 -1.74
N LYS A 70 -2.17 17.82 -0.99
CA LYS A 70 -2.01 17.30 0.37
C LYS A 70 -3.02 17.93 1.32
N GLY A 71 -3.53 17.13 2.24
CA GLY A 71 -4.47 17.59 3.27
C GLY A 71 -5.79 18.13 2.70
N SER A 72 -6.12 17.78 1.45
CA SER A 72 -7.37 18.22 0.82
C SER A 72 -8.60 17.60 1.47
N GLY A 73 -8.45 16.45 2.12
CA GLY A 73 -9.56 15.63 2.64
C GLY A 73 -10.47 15.09 1.53
N ASN A 74 -10.12 15.31 0.27
CA ASN A 74 -10.89 14.87 -0.88
C ASN A 74 -10.30 13.56 -1.42
N ASP A 75 -10.85 12.46 -0.98
CA ASP A 75 -10.46 11.15 -1.52
C ASP A 75 -11.07 10.97 -2.91
N ARG A 76 -10.37 10.20 -3.75
CA ARG A 76 -10.87 9.86 -5.08
C ARG A 76 -10.75 8.37 -5.34
N ASN A 77 -11.79 7.82 -5.93
CA ASN A 77 -11.90 6.41 -6.28
C ASN A 77 -12.18 6.26 -7.76
N GLY A 78 -11.69 5.18 -8.34
CA GLY A 78 -11.90 4.87 -9.75
C GLY A 78 -11.58 3.42 -10.03
N LYS A 79 -11.71 3.06 -11.31
CA LYS A 79 -11.42 1.70 -11.77
C LYS A 79 -10.61 1.77 -13.06
N VAL A 80 -9.59 0.93 -13.14
CA VAL A 80 -8.95 0.56 -14.41
C VAL A 80 -9.63 -0.69 -14.91
N VAL A 81 -10.23 -0.62 -16.08
CA VAL A 81 -10.99 -1.73 -16.67
C VAL A 81 -10.16 -2.33 -17.81
N PHE A 82 -9.82 -3.58 -17.65
CA PHE A 82 -9.19 -4.40 -18.70
C PHE A 82 -10.26 -5.14 -19.49
N ARG A 83 -10.08 -5.28 -20.79
CA ARG A 83 -10.99 -6.01 -21.68
C ARG A 83 -10.22 -7.00 -22.55
N LEU A 84 -10.75 -8.20 -22.70
CA LEU A 84 -10.22 -9.19 -23.63
C LEU A 84 -10.66 -8.81 -25.05
N LYS A 85 -9.70 -8.64 -25.98
CA LYS A 85 -10.02 -8.22 -27.35
C LYS A 85 -10.88 -9.25 -28.08
N GLY A 86 -11.91 -8.75 -28.72
CA GLY A 86 -12.87 -9.59 -29.47
C GLY A 86 -13.86 -10.39 -28.63
N LYS A 87 -13.87 -10.15 -27.30
CA LYS A 87 -14.84 -10.74 -26.37
C LYS A 87 -15.45 -9.67 -25.48
N ASP A 88 -16.67 -9.89 -25.03
CA ASP A 88 -17.34 -9.04 -24.06
C ASP A 88 -17.03 -9.50 -22.62
N TYR A 89 -15.73 -9.55 -22.31
CA TYR A 89 -15.24 -9.95 -20.99
C TYR A 89 -14.28 -8.91 -20.44
N THR A 90 -14.61 -8.40 -19.25
CA THR A 90 -13.83 -7.35 -18.58
C THR A 90 -13.41 -7.78 -17.17
N HIS A 91 -12.32 -7.20 -16.70
CA HIS A 91 -11.86 -7.32 -15.33
C HIS A 91 -11.44 -5.95 -14.81
N GLU A 92 -11.77 -5.65 -13.55
CA GLU A 92 -11.55 -4.35 -12.94
C GLU A 92 -10.42 -4.40 -11.89
N CYS A 93 -9.58 -3.37 -11.91
CA CYS A 93 -8.69 -3.03 -10.81
C CYS A 93 -9.20 -1.76 -10.15
N SER A 94 -9.59 -1.84 -8.89
CA SER A 94 -10.01 -0.67 -8.11
C SER A 94 -8.81 0.20 -7.78
N VAL A 95 -8.94 1.52 -7.93
CA VAL A 95 -7.88 2.47 -7.60
C VAL A 95 -8.44 3.51 -6.65
N ALA A 96 -7.80 3.66 -5.48
CA ALA A 96 -8.16 4.64 -4.47
C ALA A 96 -6.98 5.59 -4.20
N GLN A 97 -7.26 6.87 -3.94
CA GLN A 97 -6.25 7.81 -3.49
C GLN A 97 -6.81 8.71 -2.41
N TYR A 98 -6.05 8.85 -1.32
CA TYR A 98 -6.44 9.56 -0.12
C TYR A 98 -5.73 10.91 -0.04
N GLY A 99 -6.52 11.98 0.15
CA GLY A 99 -6.04 13.37 0.29
C GLY A 99 -5.38 13.64 1.65
N TYR A 100 -4.53 12.71 2.11
CA TYR A 100 -3.90 12.78 3.43
C TYR A 100 -2.81 13.85 3.49
N GLN A 101 -2.56 14.37 4.70
CA GLN A 101 -1.59 15.45 4.90
C GLN A 101 -0.12 15.04 4.75
N TYR A 102 0.18 13.74 4.87
CA TYR A 102 1.51 13.18 4.66
C TYR A 102 1.53 12.31 3.40
N GLY A 103 2.60 12.41 2.64
CA GLY A 103 2.84 11.56 1.49
C GLY A 103 3.58 10.27 1.86
N GLU A 104 3.67 9.36 0.91
CA GLU A 104 4.45 8.14 1.06
C GLU A 104 5.91 8.48 1.37
N ASN A 105 6.49 7.79 2.37
CA ASN A 105 7.87 7.95 2.86
C ASN A 105 8.20 9.35 3.44
N GLU A 106 7.23 10.22 3.66
CA GLU A 106 7.47 11.47 4.38
C GLU A 106 7.76 11.22 5.86
N TRP A 107 8.58 12.09 6.45
CA TRP A 107 9.00 11.97 7.84
C TRP A 107 8.17 12.86 8.75
N LEU A 108 7.81 12.31 9.90
CA LEU A 108 7.16 13.04 11.00
C LEU A 108 7.97 12.88 12.28
N THR A 109 8.21 14.00 12.96
CA THR A 109 8.78 14.00 14.30
C THR A 109 7.69 13.75 15.32
N LEU A 110 7.77 12.63 16.06
CA LEU A 110 6.85 12.29 17.14
C LEU A 110 7.30 12.93 18.47
N GLN A 111 8.62 12.97 18.71
CA GLN A 111 9.24 13.57 19.89
C GLN A 111 10.58 14.19 19.53
N LYS A 112 10.89 15.35 20.13
CA LYS A 112 12.22 15.97 20.08
C LYS A 112 12.94 15.82 21.42
N ALA A 113 14.25 15.54 21.37
CA ALA A 113 15.11 15.57 22.55
C ALA A 113 15.13 16.97 23.14
N THR A 114 15.03 17.05 24.47
CA THR A 114 15.15 18.31 25.22
C THR A 114 16.49 18.42 25.94
N ARG A 115 17.28 17.34 25.95
CA ARG A 115 18.62 17.24 26.54
C ARG A 115 19.55 16.47 25.59
N GLY A 116 20.83 16.63 25.78
CA GLY A 116 21.89 15.94 25.06
C GLY A 116 22.78 16.87 24.24
N HIS A 117 24.06 16.56 24.18
CA HIS A 117 25.00 17.20 23.27
C HIS A 117 24.76 16.73 21.84
N ARG A 118 24.84 17.63 20.86
CA ARG A 118 24.69 17.31 19.44
C ARG A 118 23.33 16.77 18.99
N GLY A 119 22.24 17.17 19.66
CA GLY A 119 20.88 16.93 19.16
C GLY A 119 20.19 15.64 19.63
N GLY A 120 20.82 14.85 20.51
CA GLY A 120 20.20 13.67 21.11
C GLY A 120 20.38 12.39 20.28
N ILE A 121 19.73 11.32 20.74
CA ILE A 121 19.73 9.99 20.10
C ILE A 121 18.49 9.88 19.19
N ASN A 122 18.68 9.47 17.95
CA ASN A 122 17.60 9.34 17.00
C ASN A 122 17.06 7.91 16.97
N ILE A 123 15.74 7.76 17.10
CA ILE A 123 14.99 6.53 16.90
C ILE A 123 14.01 6.74 15.75
N VAL A 124 13.89 5.75 14.88
CA VAL A 124 12.90 5.72 13.82
C VAL A 124 11.97 4.54 14.05
N LEU A 125 10.68 4.81 14.15
CA LEU A 125 9.63 3.80 14.22
C LEU A 125 9.05 3.61 12.82
N LEU A 126 9.06 2.38 12.34
CA LEU A 126 8.50 2.00 11.04
C LEU A 126 7.55 0.82 11.24
N GLY A 127 6.30 1.00 10.87
CA GLY A 127 5.31 -0.07 10.84
C GLY A 127 5.23 -0.70 9.47
N ASP A 128 5.01 -2.01 9.40
CA ASP A 128 4.75 -2.75 8.18
C ASP A 128 3.30 -3.23 8.13
N GLY A 129 2.78 -3.51 6.93
CA GLY A 129 1.42 -3.99 6.75
C GLY A 129 0.34 -2.92 6.85
N TYR A 130 0.67 -1.66 6.66
CA TYR A 130 -0.29 -0.55 6.58
C TYR A 130 -0.44 -0.09 5.14
N ASP A 131 -1.66 -0.14 4.63
CA ASP A 131 -1.98 0.41 3.31
C ASP A 131 -2.34 1.90 3.38
N ALA A 132 -2.77 2.49 2.25
CA ALA A 132 -3.09 3.91 2.20
C ALA A 132 -4.34 4.28 3.02
N GLU A 133 -5.29 3.36 3.17
CA GLU A 133 -6.49 3.55 3.99
C GLU A 133 -6.14 3.58 5.49
N ASP A 134 -5.33 2.63 5.95
CA ASP A 134 -4.83 2.56 7.34
C ASP A 134 -4.07 3.83 7.73
N ILE A 135 -3.24 4.34 6.80
CA ILE A 135 -2.49 5.57 7.02
C ILE A 135 -3.42 6.78 7.05
N ALA A 136 -4.33 6.88 6.07
CA ALA A 136 -5.23 8.02 5.93
C ALA A 136 -6.27 8.09 7.05
N SER A 137 -6.72 6.95 7.59
CA SER A 137 -7.61 6.87 8.76
C SER A 137 -6.94 7.35 10.06
N GLY A 138 -5.60 7.42 10.07
CA GLY A 138 -4.80 7.77 11.24
C GLY A 138 -4.42 6.59 12.14
N GLU A 139 -4.83 5.36 11.81
CA GLU A 139 -4.52 4.17 12.61
C GLU A 139 -3.01 3.92 12.68
N TYR A 140 -2.30 4.08 11.56
CA TYR A 140 -0.84 4.02 11.53
C TYR A 140 -0.19 4.96 12.55
N LEU A 141 -0.55 6.25 12.48
CA LEU A 141 0.06 7.26 13.35
C LEU A 141 -0.27 7.03 14.84
N LYS A 142 -1.49 6.60 15.12
CA LYS A 142 -1.92 6.21 16.47
C LYS A 142 -1.07 5.07 16.99
N THR A 143 -0.87 4.02 16.20
CA THR A 143 -0.04 2.87 16.57
C THR A 143 1.42 3.26 16.80
N MET A 144 2.02 4.09 15.91
CA MET A 144 3.40 4.55 16.10
C MET A 144 3.57 5.34 17.40
N LYS A 145 2.61 6.19 17.79
CA LYS A 145 2.62 6.88 19.08
C LYS A 145 2.54 5.93 20.26
N GLN A 146 1.66 4.94 20.19
CA GLN A 146 1.54 3.90 21.23
C GLN A 146 2.85 3.11 21.38
N GLN A 147 3.47 2.70 20.29
CA GLN A 147 4.75 1.98 20.32
C GLN A 147 5.88 2.85 20.89
N MET A 148 5.90 4.15 20.59
CA MET A 148 6.83 5.08 21.21
C MET A 148 6.64 5.10 22.74
N ASP A 149 5.41 5.19 23.21
CA ASP A 149 5.15 5.23 24.65
C ASP A 149 5.50 3.90 25.32
N HIS A 150 5.16 2.77 24.73
CA HIS A 150 5.57 1.44 25.22
C HIS A 150 7.09 1.28 25.30
N PHE A 151 7.84 1.78 24.31
CA PHE A 151 9.30 1.76 24.35
C PHE A 151 9.84 2.53 25.57
N PHE A 152 9.27 3.70 25.85
CA PHE A 152 9.68 4.51 27.01
C PHE A 152 9.05 4.08 28.33
N ASP A 153 8.23 3.06 28.37
CA ASP A 153 7.80 2.42 29.63
C ASP A 153 8.85 1.46 30.20
N ILE A 154 9.88 1.12 29.42
CA ILE A 154 10.94 0.18 29.77
C ILE A 154 12.17 0.94 30.27
N GLU A 155 12.76 0.54 31.42
CA GLU A 155 14.06 1.05 31.87
C GLU A 155 15.22 0.43 31.07
N PRO A 156 16.28 1.19 30.75
CA PRO A 156 16.56 2.56 31.19
C PRO A 156 15.96 3.67 30.31
N TYR A 157 15.23 3.33 29.25
CA TYR A 157 14.74 4.30 28.26
C TYR A 157 13.77 5.32 28.87
N ARG A 158 12.97 4.92 29.84
CA ARG A 158 12.09 5.81 30.61
C ARG A 158 12.86 6.95 31.25
N THR A 159 13.91 6.61 32.02
CA THR A 159 14.76 7.59 32.73
C THR A 159 15.46 8.53 31.76
N TYR A 160 15.85 8.06 30.55
CA TYR A 160 16.61 8.82 29.59
C TYR A 160 15.74 9.35 28.41
N ARG A 161 14.41 9.27 28.49
CA ARG A 161 13.48 9.67 27.42
C ARG A 161 13.80 11.05 26.83
N GLN A 162 14.22 12.01 27.65
CA GLN A 162 14.54 13.37 27.25
C GLN A 162 15.76 13.52 26.30
N TYR A 163 16.54 12.46 26.12
CA TYR A 163 17.69 12.44 25.22
C TYR A 163 17.36 11.89 23.83
N PHE A 164 16.12 11.48 23.58
CA PHE A 164 15.73 10.83 22.35
C PHE A 164 14.88 11.75 21.45
N ASN A 165 15.24 11.79 20.17
CA ASN A 165 14.33 12.18 19.10
C ASN A 165 13.66 10.93 18.55
N VAL A 166 12.37 10.98 18.34
CA VAL A 166 11.60 9.88 17.76
C VAL A 166 10.93 10.36 16.48
N PHE A 167 11.14 9.63 15.43
CA PHE A 167 10.60 9.88 14.11
C PHE A 167 9.77 8.70 13.66
N THR A 168 8.86 8.95 12.74
CA THR A 168 8.23 7.93 11.91
C THR A 168 8.20 8.38 10.47
N ALA A 169 8.11 7.45 9.55
CA ALA A 169 7.80 7.71 8.14
C ALA A 169 6.51 6.97 7.79
N PHE A 170 5.95 7.22 6.62
CA PHE A 170 4.72 6.58 6.16
C PHE A 170 5.04 5.58 5.04
N PRO A 171 5.56 4.37 5.38
CA PRO A 171 5.81 3.33 4.39
C PRO A 171 4.47 2.74 3.93
N LEU A 172 4.24 2.75 2.64
CA LEU A 172 3.00 2.25 2.06
C LEU A 172 3.14 0.78 1.67
N SER A 173 2.34 -0.08 2.29
CA SER A 173 2.15 -1.47 1.87
C SER A 173 1.05 -1.56 0.82
N THR A 174 1.15 -2.53 -0.08
CA THR A 174 0.13 -2.77 -1.10
C THR A 174 -1.15 -3.36 -0.50
N GLU A 175 -1.00 -4.10 0.60
CA GLU A 175 -2.09 -4.77 1.31
C GLU A 175 -1.98 -4.49 2.82
N SER A 176 -3.14 -4.30 3.46
CA SER A 176 -3.24 -4.18 4.91
C SER A 176 -2.99 -5.51 5.62
N GLY A 177 -2.38 -5.45 6.80
CA GLY A 177 -2.07 -6.59 7.66
C GLY A 177 -0.73 -7.26 7.35
N ILE A 178 -0.32 -8.15 8.24
CA ILE A 178 0.94 -8.89 8.16
C ILE A 178 0.68 -10.29 7.63
N GLY A 179 1.61 -10.80 6.80
CA GLY A 179 1.58 -12.17 6.31
C GLY A 179 1.74 -13.20 7.44
N THR A 180 1.30 -14.41 7.20
CA THR A 180 1.52 -15.58 8.06
C THR A 180 2.16 -16.71 7.26
N VAL A 181 2.55 -17.81 7.91
CA VAL A 181 3.10 -18.99 7.22
C VAL A 181 2.16 -19.54 6.12
N ASN A 182 0.86 -19.26 6.22
CA ASN A 182 -0.16 -19.74 5.29
C ASN A 182 -0.74 -18.64 4.40
N THR A 183 -0.38 -17.38 4.64
CA THR A 183 -0.94 -16.23 3.92
C THR A 183 0.16 -15.26 3.56
N ILE A 184 0.45 -15.11 2.27
CA ILE A 184 1.39 -14.11 1.77
C ILE A 184 0.66 -12.78 1.66
N ARG A 185 1.27 -11.70 2.22
CA ARG A 185 0.85 -10.32 2.08
C ARG A 185 1.95 -9.51 1.41
N HIS A 186 1.56 -8.57 0.55
CA HIS A 186 2.49 -7.68 -0.13
C HIS A 186 2.78 -6.45 0.72
N ASN A 187 3.56 -6.66 1.78
CA ASN A 187 3.97 -5.62 2.73
C ASN A 187 5.21 -4.90 2.25
N ARG A 188 5.43 -3.67 2.72
CA ARG A 188 6.57 -2.84 2.35
C ARG A 188 7.90 -3.48 2.72
N PHE A 189 8.00 -4.10 3.88
CA PHE A 189 9.22 -4.71 4.42
C PHE A 189 9.18 -6.24 4.41
N GLY A 190 8.10 -6.83 3.96
CA GLY A 190 7.95 -8.29 3.85
C GLY A 190 7.83 -9.00 5.20
N THR A 191 7.31 -8.32 6.21
CA THR A 191 7.13 -8.90 7.55
C THR A 191 6.15 -10.06 7.51
N THR A 192 6.55 -11.18 8.12
CA THR A 192 5.73 -12.40 8.25
C THR A 192 5.69 -12.84 9.69
N PHE A 193 4.50 -13.16 10.19
CA PHE A 193 4.34 -13.73 11.52
C PHE A 193 4.47 -15.26 11.45
N THR A 194 5.47 -15.79 12.17
CA THR A 194 5.79 -17.22 12.23
C THR A 194 5.43 -17.85 13.57
N GLY A 195 4.37 -17.35 14.22
CA GLY A 195 3.89 -17.60 15.56
C GLY A 195 3.96 -19.00 16.10
#